data_72ef318811975fe45075b0b0c4b30951
#
_entry.id   72ef318811975fe45075b0b0c4b30951
#
_cell.length_a   1.000
_cell.length_b   1.000
_cell.length_c   1.000
_cell.angle_alpha   90.00
_cell.angle_beta   90.00
_cell.angle_gamma   90.00
#
_symmetry.space_group_name_H-M   'P 1'
#
loop_
_entity.id
_entity.type
_entity.pdbx_description
1 polymer ?
#
loop_
_entity_poly.entity_id
_entity_poly.type
_entity_poly.pdbx_seq_one_letter_code
_entity_poly.pdbx_strand_id
1 'polypeptide(L)'
;MFFCILIYYFVKLIFVFVIKFLLLEDNSEILNQIINSMNKIKSLDDLRKMKQSLEHGMNIREKSNSPESLVQVRVAMATCGIAAGARTVMNTLIEKIEKEKIPAVVTQGGCMGYCYAEPTIEVKIPGKDPVVFGNVDSKVAIDIVEKYIVNGELIDGVIPTNYQTINEKK
;
A
#
# COMPACT_ATOMS: atom_id res chain seq x y z
N MET A 1 -14.75 47.37 -35.25
CA MET A 1 -14.24 47.19 -33.90
C MET A 1 -15.23 46.43 -32.98
N PHE A 2 -16.54 46.63 -33.12
CA PHE A 2 -17.56 45.91 -32.30
C PHE A 2 -17.67 44.41 -32.58
N PHE A 3 -17.38 43.93 -33.77
CA PHE A 3 -17.54 42.55 -34.18
C PHE A 3 -16.50 41.61 -33.52
N CYS A 4 -15.28 42.08 -33.29
CA CYS A 4 -14.23 41.30 -32.60
C CYS A 4 -14.50 41.08 -31.11
N ILE A 5 -15.14 42.08 -30.47
CA ILE A 5 -15.49 41.98 -29.04
C ILE A 5 -16.61 40.95 -28.83
N LEU A 6 -17.59 40.92 -29.74
CA LEU A 6 -18.70 39.96 -29.69
C LEU A 6 -18.21 38.50 -29.85
N ILE A 7 -17.29 38.29 -30.81
CA ILE A 7 -16.68 36.96 -31.03
C ILE A 7 -15.86 36.53 -29.82
N TYR A 8 -15.12 37.43 -29.19
CA TYR A 8 -14.33 37.11 -27.98
C TYR A 8 -15.23 36.68 -26.82
N TYR A 9 -16.35 37.39 -26.59
CA TYR A 9 -17.30 37.01 -25.55
C TYR A 9 -18.00 35.67 -25.84
N PHE A 10 -18.32 35.42 -27.11
CA PHE A 10 -18.97 34.18 -27.52
C PHE A 10 -18.04 32.96 -27.38
N VAL A 11 -16.77 33.09 -27.74
CA VAL A 11 -15.76 32.05 -27.54
C VAL A 11 -15.52 31.78 -26.04
N LYS A 12 -15.47 32.82 -25.22
CA LYS A 12 -15.32 32.68 -23.76
C LYS A 12 -16.52 32.01 -23.13
N LEU A 13 -17.72 32.28 -23.59
CA LEU A 13 -18.96 31.65 -23.12
C LEU A 13 -18.99 30.16 -23.48
N ILE A 14 -18.62 29.81 -24.71
CA ILE A 14 -18.51 28.41 -25.17
C ILE A 14 -17.44 27.68 -24.37
N PHE A 15 -16.29 28.30 -24.13
CA PHE A 15 -15.20 27.67 -23.37
C PHE A 15 -15.59 27.37 -21.91
N VAL A 16 -16.29 28.32 -21.26
CA VAL A 16 -16.82 28.11 -19.90
C VAL A 16 -17.89 27.02 -19.88
N PHE A 17 -18.74 26.96 -20.91
CA PHE A 17 -19.79 25.96 -21.02
C PHE A 17 -19.21 24.55 -21.26
N VAL A 18 -18.19 24.43 -22.11
CA VAL A 18 -17.49 23.16 -22.38
C VAL A 18 -16.74 22.68 -21.14
N ILE A 19 -16.04 23.56 -20.42
CA ILE A 19 -15.38 23.19 -19.16
C ILE A 19 -16.39 22.74 -18.12
N LYS A 20 -17.52 23.44 -17.99
CA LYS A 20 -18.56 23.08 -17.04
C LYS A 20 -19.24 21.75 -17.39
N PHE A 21 -19.39 21.46 -18.70
CA PHE A 21 -19.93 20.20 -19.18
C PHE A 21 -18.96 19.02 -18.93
N LEU A 22 -17.65 19.18 -19.23
CA LEU A 22 -16.63 18.18 -18.96
C LEU A 22 -16.47 17.89 -17.46
N LEU A 23 -16.53 18.91 -16.59
CA LEU A 23 -16.46 18.74 -15.13
C LEU A 23 -17.72 18.07 -14.55
N LEU A 24 -18.86 18.14 -15.23
CA LEU A 24 -20.10 17.47 -14.79
C LEU A 24 -20.14 15.99 -15.20
N GLU A 25 -19.54 15.61 -16.34
CA GLU A 25 -19.45 14.20 -16.75
C GLU A 25 -18.50 13.40 -15.84
N ASP A 26 -17.33 13.93 -15.52
CA ASP A 26 -16.37 13.27 -14.61
C ASP A 26 -16.95 13.01 -13.20
N ASN A 27 -17.76 13.96 -12.70
CA ASN A 27 -18.38 13.77 -11.38
C ASN A 27 -19.49 12.73 -11.37
N SER A 28 -20.20 12.51 -12.46
CA SER A 28 -21.27 11.52 -12.53
C SER A 28 -20.73 10.07 -12.56
N GLU A 29 -19.61 9.84 -13.24
CA GLU A 29 -18.94 8.54 -13.23
C GLU A 29 -18.32 8.21 -11.86
N ILE A 30 -17.69 9.19 -11.24
CA ILE A 30 -17.12 9.03 -9.89
C ILE A 30 -18.25 8.77 -8.87
N LEU A 31 -19.36 9.51 -8.94
CA LEU A 31 -20.52 9.28 -8.08
C LEU A 31 -21.11 7.89 -8.29
N ASN A 32 -21.25 7.44 -9.54
CA ASN A 32 -21.75 6.09 -9.85
C ASN A 32 -20.79 5.00 -9.39
N GLN A 33 -19.47 5.20 -9.48
CA GLN A 33 -18.47 4.29 -8.92
C GLN A 33 -18.54 4.25 -7.39
N ILE A 34 -18.72 5.38 -6.72
CA ILE A 34 -18.91 5.44 -5.26
C ILE A 34 -20.22 4.76 -4.84
N ILE A 35 -21.31 5.01 -5.55
CA ILE A 35 -22.62 4.38 -5.26
C ILE A 35 -22.57 2.87 -5.51
N ASN A 36 -21.88 2.41 -6.55
CA ASN A 36 -21.68 0.99 -6.84
C ASN A 36 -20.69 0.32 -5.87
N SER A 37 -19.70 1.04 -5.36
CA SER A 37 -18.77 0.55 -4.34
C SER A 37 -19.41 0.49 -2.94
N MET A 38 -20.46 1.24 -2.69
CA MET A 38 -21.34 1.07 -1.54
C MET A 38 -22.23 -0.16 -1.78
N ASN A 39 -21.62 -1.34 -1.71
CA ASN A 39 -22.35 -2.62 -1.79
C ASN A 39 -23.42 -2.65 -0.71
N LYS A 40 -24.64 -2.23 -1.10
CA LYS A 40 -25.80 -2.31 -0.23
C LYS A 40 -26.06 -3.79 0.00
N ILE A 41 -25.79 -4.26 1.21
CA ILE A 41 -26.06 -5.62 1.64
C ILE A 41 -27.54 -5.92 1.36
N LYS A 42 -27.81 -6.82 0.40
CA LYS A 42 -29.16 -7.12 -0.05
C LYS A 42 -29.65 -8.46 0.45
N SER A 43 -28.75 -9.32 0.95
CA SER A 43 -29.11 -10.67 1.37
C SER A 43 -28.33 -11.10 2.62
N LEU A 44 -28.90 -12.08 3.33
CA LEU A 44 -28.23 -12.72 4.48
C LEU A 44 -26.94 -13.45 4.06
N ASP A 45 -26.88 -13.94 2.83
CA ASP A 45 -25.69 -14.62 2.30
C ASP A 45 -24.55 -13.63 2.03
N ASP A 46 -24.85 -12.40 1.63
CA ASP A 46 -23.86 -11.33 1.47
C ASP A 46 -23.27 -10.95 2.84
N LEU A 47 -24.12 -10.88 3.88
CA LEU A 47 -23.68 -10.68 5.26
C LEU A 47 -22.76 -11.78 5.76
N ARG A 48 -23.09 -13.05 5.46
CA ARG A 48 -22.26 -14.20 5.85
C ARG A 48 -20.90 -14.18 5.17
N LYS A 49 -20.85 -13.87 3.86
CA LYS A 49 -19.59 -13.72 3.11
C LYS A 49 -18.74 -12.59 3.66
N MET A 50 -19.36 -11.44 3.94
CA MET A 50 -18.66 -10.30 4.54
C MET A 50 -18.17 -10.64 5.95
N LYS A 51 -18.97 -11.34 6.76
CA LYS A 51 -18.54 -11.82 8.07
C LYS A 51 -17.32 -12.73 7.97
N GLN A 52 -17.32 -13.71 7.08
CA GLN A 52 -16.18 -14.62 6.89
C GLN A 52 -14.90 -13.90 6.46
N SER A 53 -15.01 -12.90 5.54
CA SER A 53 -13.84 -12.12 5.12
C SER A 53 -13.29 -11.25 6.25
N LEU A 54 -14.15 -10.68 7.07
CA LEU A 54 -13.75 -9.89 8.24
C LEU A 54 -13.18 -10.75 9.36
N GLU A 55 -13.73 -11.94 9.62
CA GLU A 55 -13.21 -12.90 10.60
C GLU A 55 -11.79 -13.35 10.25
N HIS A 56 -11.48 -13.54 8.96
CA HIS A 56 -10.12 -13.85 8.53
C HIS A 56 -9.16 -12.71 8.87
N GLY A 57 -9.52 -11.48 8.57
CA GLY A 57 -8.73 -10.29 8.92
C GLY A 57 -8.60 -10.06 10.43
N MET A 58 -9.65 -10.36 11.21
CA MET A 58 -9.64 -10.27 12.67
C MET A 58 -8.72 -11.33 13.28
N ASN A 59 -8.80 -12.58 12.83
CA ASN A 59 -7.94 -13.66 13.29
C ASN A 59 -6.46 -13.36 13.05
N ILE A 60 -6.10 -12.72 11.94
CA ILE A 60 -4.73 -12.29 11.67
C ILE A 60 -4.33 -11.21 12.68
N ARG A 61 -5.20 -10.25 13.00
CA ARG A 61 -4.92 -9.18 13.99
C ARG A 61 -4.82 -9.71 15.41
N GLU A 62 -5.68 -10.64 15.80
CA GLU A 62 -5.64 -11.29 17.12
C GLU A 62 -4.36 -12.12 17.29
N LYS A 63 -3.93 -12.85 16.25
CA LYS A 63 -2.66 -13.57 16.24
C LYS A 63 -1.46 -12.62 16.21
N SER A 64 -1.61 -11.37 15.79
CA SER A 64 -0.54 -10.36 15.84
C SER A 64 -0.18 -9.95 17.27
N ASN A 65 -1.03 -10.24 18.26
CA ASN A 65 -0.71 -10.09 19.67
C ASN A 65 0.29 -11.18 20.17
N SER A 66 0.50 -12.23 19.35
CA SER A 66 1.57 -13.21 19.54
C SER A 66 2.62 -13.03 18.44
N PRO A 67 3.53 -12.03 18.55
CA PRO A 67 4.46 -11.63 17.49
C PRO A 67 5.42 -12.75 17.07
N GLU A 68 5.51 -13.81 17.85
CA GLU A 68 6.41 -14.94 17.62
C GLU A 68 5.86 -15.96 16.60
N SER A 69 4.57 -15.87 16.23
CA SER A 69 3.93 -16.87 15.36
C SER A 69 3.67 -16.41 13.92
N LEU A 70 3.79 -15.12 13.64
CA LEU A 70 3.47 -14.52 12.35
C LEU A 70 4.65 -13.77 11.76
N VAL A 71 4.76 -13.82 10.43
CA VAL A 71 5.69 -12.96 9.70
C VAL A 71 5.21 -11.52 9.80
N GLN A 72 6.07 -10.62 10.25
CA GLN A 72 5.78 -9.20 10.33
C GLN A 72 6.53 -8.47 9.22
N VAL A 73 5.79 -7.74 8.41
CA VAL A 73 6.32 -6.89 7.34
C VAL A 73 6.02 -5.44 7.68
N ARG A 74 7.03 -4.63 7.91
CA ARG A 74 6.90 -3.22 8.23
C ARG A 74 7.43 -2.36 7.10
N VAL A 75 6.55 -1.55 6.51
CA VAL A 75 6.89 -0.64 5.40
C VAL A 75 7.13 0.77 5.95
N ALA A 76 8.26 1.39 5.61
CA ALA A 76 8.55 2.77 6.00
C ALA A 76 7.64 3.73 5.22
N MET A 77 6.74 4.39 5.94
CA MET A 77 5.72 5.29 5.39
C MET A 77 5.89 6.73 5.88
N ALA A 78 7.12 7.14 6.19
CA ALA A 78 7.46 8.53 6.45
C ALA A 78 7.50 9.35 5.15
N THR A 79 7.75 10.65 5.24
CA THR A 79 7.75 11.57 4.09
C THR A 79 8.62 11.08 2.93
N CYS A 80 9.84 10.60 3.21
CA CYS A 80 10.76 10.06 2.19
C CYS A 80 10.21 8.79 1.55
N GLY A 81 9.69 7.85 2.35
CA GLY A 81 9.11 6.61 1.85
C GLY A 81 7.87 6.84 0.98
N ILE A 82 6.97 7.73 1.41
CA ILE A 82 5.79 8.11 0.62
C ILE A 82 6.20 8.75 -0.70
N ALA A 83 7.17 9.68 -0.68
CA ALA A 83 7.68 10.33 -1.88
C ALA A 83 8.36 9.33 -2.84
N ALA A 84 9.01 8.30 -2.30
CA ALA A 84 9.64 7.23 -3.09
C ALA A 84 8.65 6.15 -3.58
N GLY A 85 7.38 6.21 -3.20
CA GLY A 85 6.35 5.27 -3.67
C GLY A 85 6.04 4.11 -2.74
N ALA A 86 6.38 4.17 -1.45
CA ALA A 86 6.15 3.12 -0.47
C ALA A 86 4.68 2.67 -0.36
N ARG A 87 3.73 3.55 -0.67
CA ARG A 87 2.29 3.20 -0.69
C ARG A 87 1.98 2.15 -1.75
N THR A 88 2.53 2.28 -2.96
CA THR A 88 2.34 1.31 -4.04
C THR A 88 2.95 -0.03 -3.64
N VAL A 89 4.14 -0.02 -3.07
CA VAL A 89 4.83 -1.21 -2.56
C VAL A 89 4.01 -1.91 -1.48
N MET A 90 3.47 -1.16 -0.52
CA MET A 90 2.62 -1.70 0.53
C MET A 90 1.37 -2.37 -0.01
N ASN A 91 0.68 -1.74 -0.97
CA ASN A 91 -0.51 -2.33 -1.60
C ASN A 91 -0.16 -3.63 -2.33
N THR A 92 0.94 -3.66 -3.09
CA THR A 92 1.43 -4.86 -3.77
C THR A 92 1.71 -6.01 -2.78
N LEU A 93 2.34 -5.70 -1.62
CA LEU A 93 2.59 -6.69 -0.57
C LEU A 93 1.29 -7.25 0.01
N ILE A 94 0.32 -6.39 0.32
CA ILE A 94 -0.98 -6.81 0.87
C ILE A 94 -1.69 -7.73 -0.13
N GLU A 95 -1.82 -7.31 -1.39
CA GLU A 95 -2.48 -8.10 -2.44
C GLU A 95 -1.81 -9.48 -2.64
N LYS A 96 -0.47 -9.51 -2.63
CA LYS A 96 0.28 -10.74 -2.82
C LYS A 96 0.12 -11.70 -1.64
N ILE A 97 0.22 -11.20 -0.41
CA ILE A 97 0.08 -11.97 0.83
C ILE A 97 -1.34 -12.53 0.95
N GLU A 98 -2.35 -11.72 0.63
CA GLU A 98 -3.75 -12.16 0.64
C GLU A 98 -4.04 -13.24 -0.42
N LYS A 99 -3.50 -13.06 -1.63
CA LYS A 99 -3.66 -14.01 -2.74
C LYS A 99 -3.06 -15.37 -2.40
N GLU A 100 -1.91 -15.39 -1.79
CA GLU A 100 -1.20 -16.62 -1.41
C GLU A 100 -1.59 -17.15 -0.02
N LYS A 101 -2.43 -16.41 0.70
CA LYS A 101 -2.91 -16.76 2.06
C LYS A 101 -1.76 -17.01 3.04
N ILE A 102 -0.69 -16.24 2.92
CA ILE A 102 0.47 -16.34 3.80
C ILE A 102 0.12 -15.77 5.19
N PRO A 103 0.49 -16.42 6.29
CA PRO A 103 0.26 -15.89 7.65
C PRO A 103 1.25 -14.75 7.96
N ALA A 104 1.07 -13.62 7.33
CA ALA A 104 1.90 -12.42 7.48
C ALA A 104 1.04 -11.19 7.75
N VAL A 105 1.58 -10.25 8.52
CA VAL A 105 0.94 -8.96 8.82
C VAL A 105 1.77 -7.84 8.23
N VAL A 106 1.15 -7.01 7.39
CA VAL A 106 1.77 -5.80 6.84
C VAL A 106 1.37 -4.60 7.68
N THR A 107 2.36 -3.87 8.18
CA THR A 107 2.17 -2.69 9.02
C THR A 107 2.90 -1.48 8.47
N GLN A 108 2.38 -0.30 8.76
CA GLN A 108 3.04 0.96 8.46
C GLN A 108 4.02 1.30 9.58
N GLY A 109 5.25 1.66 9.20
CA GLY A 109 6.27 2.15 10.13
C GLY A 109 6.65 3.60 9.84
N GLY A 110 7.35 4.21 10.79
CA GLY A 110 8.03 5.48 10.59
C GLY A 110 9.31 5.32 9.74
N CYS A 111 10.09 6.40 9.63
CA CYS A 111 11.39 6.34 8.99
C CYS A 111 12.36 5.45 9.79
N MET A 112 13.03 4.53 9.10
CA MET A 112 14.02 3.63 9.69
C MET A 112 15.45 4.21 9.66
N GLY A 113 15.62 5.45 9.19
CA GLY A 113 16.93 6.11 9.07
C GLY A 113 17.65 5.85 7.74
N TYR A 114 17.07 5.04 6.86
CA TYR A 114 17.66 4.68 5.55
C TYR A 114 17.04 5.48 4.40
N CYS A 115 16.91 6.80 4.55
CA CYS A 115 16.26 7.67 3.55
C CYS A 115 16.92 7.62 2.16
N TYR A 116 18.20 7.23 2.09
CA TYR A 116 18.92 7.06 0.83
C TYR A 116 18.51 5.82 0.03
N ALA A 117 17.86 4.86 0.69
CA ALA A 117 17.47 3.58 0.09
C ALA A 117 15.94 3.37 0.14
N GLU A 118 15.16 4.44 0.28
CA GLU A 118 13.69 4.34 0.26
C GLU A 118 13.16 3.96 -1.15
N PRO A 119 12.08 3.18 -1.22
CA PRO A 119 11.27 2.58 -0.16
C PRO A 119 11.99 1.47 0.61
N THR A 120 11.86 1.49 1.96
CA THR A 120 12.44 0.46 2.82
C THR A 120 11.39 -0.42 3.47
N ILE A 121 11.68 -1.73 3.58
CA ILE A 121 10.82 -2.72 4.20
C ILE A 121 11.64 -3.52 5.22
N GLU A 122 11.12 -3.65 6.41
CA GLU A 122 11.63 -4.57 7.41
C GLU A 122 10.76 -5.82 7.46
N VAL A 123 11.38 -6.98 7.33
CA VAL A 123 10.71 -8.27 7.42
C VAL A 123 11.26 -9.04 8.61
N LYS A 124 10.38 -9.39 9.52
CA LYS A 124 10.69 -10.24 10.68
C LYS A 124 9.99 -11.58 10.54
N ILE A 125 10.76 -12.62 10.31
CA ILE A 125 10.29 -14.01 10.29
C ILE A 125 10.39 -14.57 11.72
N PRO A 126 9.43 -15.38 12.18
CA PRO A 126 9.51 -16.05 13.48
C PRO A 126 10.82 -16.79 13.68
N GLY A 127 11.51 -16.53 14.80
CA GLY A 127 12.77 -17.18 15.13
C GLY A 127 14.01 -16.69 14.36
N LYS A 128 13.87 -15.64 13.54
CA LYS A 128 15.00 -14.99 12.84
C LYS A 128 15.08 -13.51 13.19
N ASP A 129 16.27 -12.96 13.05
CA ASP A 129 16.49 -11.53 13.19
C ASP A 129 15.77 -10.73 12.07
N PRO A 130 15.28 -9.52 12.36
CA PRO A 130 14.65 -8.68 11.36
C PRO A 130 15.65 -8.29 10.26
N VAL A 131 15.23 -8.39 9.01
CA VAL A 131 16.02 -8.02 7.83
C VAL A 131 15.38 -6.81 7.16
N VAL A 132 16.19 -5.80 6.81
CA VAL A 132 15.75 -4.59 6.14
C VAL A 132 16.17 -4.65 4.67
N PHE A 133 15.20 -4.44 3.78
CA PHE A 133 15.41 -4.31 2.34
C PHE A 133 15.24 -2.85 1.93
N GLY A 134 16.11 -2.37 1.05
CA GLY A 134 16.06 -1.03 0.50
C GLY A 134 15.83 -1.02 -1.01
N ASN A 135 15.48 0.17 -1.54
CA ASN A 135 15.17 0.40 -2.96
C ASN A 135 14.10 -0.58 -3.48
N VAL A 136 13.09 -0.86 -2.65
CA VAL A 136 12.06 -1.84 -2.95
C VAL A 136 11.03 -1.24 -3.90
N ASP A 137 10.96 -1.75 -5.11
CA ASP A 137 9.87 -1.51 -6.03
C ASP A 137 8.81 -2.62 -5.94
N SER A 138 7.73 -2.53 -6.74
CA SER A 138 6.66 -3.53 -6.75
C SER A 138 7.15 -4.94 -7.17
N LYS A 139 8.21 -5.03 -7.99
CA LYS A 139 8.78 -6.33 -8.42
C LYS A 139 9.58 -6.95 -7.28
N VAL A 140 10.46 -6.16 -6.67
CA VAL A 140 11.24 -6.60 -5.51
C VAL A 140 10.32 -6.98 -4.35
N ALA A 141 9.21 -6.26 -4.15
CA ALA A 141 8.20 -6.62 -3.14
C ALA A 141 7.61 -8.02 -3.37
N ILE A 142 7.32 -8.38 -4.62
CA ILE A 142 6.86 -9.73 -4.97
C ILE A 142 7.95 -10.76 -4.70
N ASP A 143 9.19 -10.49 -5.10
CA ASP A 143 10.34 -11.37 -4.86
C ASP A 143 10.61 -11.56 -3.36
N ILE A 144 10.44 -10.53 -2.53
CA ILE A 144 10.53 -10.64 -1.06
C ILE A 144 9.52 -11.66 -0.54
N VAL A 145 8.27 -11.59 -1.02
CA VAL A 145 7.23 -12.53 -0.57
C VAL A 145 7.56 -13.96 -1.01
N GLU A 146 7.86 -14.18 -2.29
CA GLU A 146 8.07 -15.51 -2.86
C GLU A 146 9.37 -16.18 -2.39
N LYS A 147 10.48 -15.44 -2.43
CA LYS A 147 11.79 -15.99 -2.15
C LYS A 147 12.14 -15.93 -0.66
N TYR A 148 11.95 -14.76 -0.03
CA TYR A 148 12.38 -14.59 1.35
C TYR A 148 11.35 -15.08 2.37
N ILE A 149 10.07 -14.75 2.20
CA ILE A 149 9.02 -15.13 3.17
C ILE A 149 8.66 -16.63 3.01
N VAL A 150 8.49 -17.12 1.78
CA VAL A 150 8.06 -18.50 1.52
C VAL A 150 9.25 -19.47 1.56
N ASN A 151 10.33 -19.18 0.81
CA ASN A 151 11.46 -20.07 0.66
C ASN A 151 12.56 -19.84 1.71
N GLY A 152 12.59 -18.67 2.35
CA GLY A 152 13.62 -18.31 3.34
C GLY A 152 14.96 -17.91 2.73
N GLU A 153 15.02 -17.68 1.42
CA GLU A 153 16.22 -17.26 0.70
C GLU A 153 16.40 -15.74 0.76
N LEU A 154 17.60 -15.29 1.08
CA LEU A 154 17.94 -13.86 1.02
C LEU A 154 18.04 -13.42 -0.45
N ILE A 155 17.47 -12.26 -0.73
CA ILE A 155 17.55 -11.60 -2.02
C ILE A 155 18.46 -10.36 -1.96
N ASP A 156 18.86 -9.86 -3.11
CA ASP A 156 19.61 -8.60 -3.19
C ASP A 156 18.81 -7.41 -2.64
N GLY A 157 19.53 -6.39 -2.15
CA GLY A 157 18.91 -5.18 -1.58
C GLY A 157 18.80 -5.20 -0.06
N VAL A 158 19.38 -6.19 0.61
CA VAL A 158 19.49 -6.24 2.08
C VAL A 158 20.40 -5.11 2.55
N ILE A 159 19.90 -4.30 3.48
CA ILE A 159 20.70 -3.26 4.16
C ILE A 159 21.34 -3.91 5.39
N PRO A 160 22.67 -3.99 5.46
CA PRO A 160 23.34 -4.54 6.62
C PRO A 160 23.06 -3.68 7.86
N THR A 161 22.71 -4.32 8.97
CA THR A 161 22.55 -3.65 10.26
C THR A 161 23.93 -3.26 10.79
N ASN A 162 24.24 -1.99 10.81
CA ASN A 162 25.51 -1.45 11.33
C ASN A 162 25.49 -1.25 12.86
N TYR A 163 24.51 -1.81 13.56
CA TYR A 163 24.41 -1.71 15.01
C TYR A 163 25.32 -2.75 15.68
N GLN A 164 26.53 -2.34 16.03
CA GLN A 164 27.26 -3.02 17.11
C GLN A 164 26.64 -2.54 18.42
N THR A 165 25.97 -3.42 19.14
CA THR A 165 25.49 -3.11 20.48
C THR A 165 26.70 -2.81 21.37
N ILE A 166 26.58 -1.77 22.21
CA ILE A 166 27.66 -1.32 23.12
C ILE A 166 28.16 -2.44 24.00
N ASN A 167 27.39 -3.52 24.16
CA ASN A 167 27.71 -4.66 25.01
C ASN A 167 28.57 -5.76 24.34
N GLU A 168 28.87 -5.66 23.04
CA GLU A 168 29.68 -6.65 22.31
C GLU A 168 31.16 -6.30 22.24
N LYS A 169 31.60 -5.21 22.89
CA LYS A 169 33.03 -4.93 23.12
C LYS A 169 33.48 -5.64 24.40
N LYS A 170 33.78 -6.92 24.31
CA LYS A 170 34.71 -7.60 25.21
C LYS A 170 35.83 -8.21 24.43
#